data_7b1ef17ca7e85f0128428ba9bd4627c5
#
_entry.id   7b1ef17ca7e85f0128428ba9bd4627c5
#
_cell.length_a   1.000
_cell.length_b   1.000
_cell.length_c   1.000
_cell.angle_alpha   90.00
_cell.angle_beta   90.00
_cell.angle_gamma   90.00
#
_symmetry.space_group_name_H-M   'P 1'
#
loop_
_entity.id
_entity.type
_entity.pdbx_description
1 polymer ?
#
loop_
_entity_poly.entity_id
_entity_poly.type
_entity_poly.pdbx_seq_one_letter_code
_entity_poly.pdbx_strand_id
1 'polypeptide(L)'
;MGKMTGNEFLVKALQEEGVEKIFGYPGACVIDIFDEIYKQDQVELILPRHEQGLIHAADGYARATGKVGVCLATSGPGATNLVTGIATANYDSVPLVCFTGQVATNLIGNDTFQEIDIVGVTRNIAKFVIVVRKREDLNRLIKEAFYIARTGKPGPVLLDLPKDVMAELGSDEYPEEVNIRGYKPNTKPHHGQILRAMNMIYDAKRPLFLIGGGAKIAGAQEEMCKLMETLKVPVVTTIMGRGIVPTNHELYYGNIGMHGNYAANQAVNDCDLLISIGTRFNDRITGKLGTFASDAKIIHIDIDTAAISKNVTVDVPLVGDAKEAIALMLSIAENEEPCKVDEWLSRMNEWHEQKPLVMEEKEKLVPKQVIDAINEYFDEPI
;
A
#
# COMPACT_ATOMS: atom_id res chain seq x y z
N MET A 1 -25.08 -13.29 26.66
CA MET A 1 -24.44 -12.14 25.99
C MET A 1 -24.06 -11.16 27.05
N GLY A 2 -22.77 -10.91 27.21
CA GLY A 2 -22.26 -9.89 28.07
C GLY A 2 -22.60 -8.49 27.53
N LYS A 3 -22.52 -7.49 28.38
CA LYS A 3 -22.67 -6.09 27.97
C LYS A 3 -21.41 -5.33 28.36
N MET A 4 -20.89 -4.51 27.44
CA MET A 4 -19.79 -3.60 27.69
C MET A 4 -20.04 -2.25 27.01
N THR A 5 -19.40 -1.22 27.51
CA THR A 5 -19.43 0.11 26.86
C THR A 5 -18.75 0.06 25.49
N GLY A 6 -18.99 1.05 24.65
CA GLY A 6 -18.26 1.21 23.39
C GLY A 6 -16.75 1.38 23.59
N ASN A 7 -16.33 2.07 24.68
CA ASN A 7 -14.92 2.26 25.03
C ASN A 7 -14.22 0.93 25.32
N GLU A 8 -14.81 0.09 26.18
CA GLU A 8 -14.33 -1.27 26.50
C GLU A 8 -14.32 -2.15 25.26
N PHE A 9 -15.39 -2.08 24.45
CA PHE A 9 -15.51 -2.89 23.23
C PHE A 9 -14.45 -2.53 22.18
N LEU A 10 -14.12 -1.24 22.01
CA LEU A 10 -13.08 -0.83 21.08
C LEU A 10 -11.73 -1.48 21.43
N VAL A 11 -11.35 -1.49 22.70
CA VAL A 11 -10.10 -2.12 23.13
C VAL A 11 -10.12 -3.63 22.87
N LYS A 12 -11.24 -4.30 23.20
CA LYS A 12 -11.44 -5.71 22.87
C LYS A 12 -11.32 -5.96 21.37
N ALA A 13 -11.96 -5.15 20.54
CA ALA A 13 -11.90 -5.28 19.08
C ALA A 13 -10.48 -5.10 18.53
N LEU A 14 -9.68 -4.20 19.10
CA LEU A 14 -8.27 -4.04 18.74
C LEU A 14 -7.46 -5.32 19.05
N GLN A 15 -7.72 -5.95 20.20
CA GLN A 15 -7.09 -7.22 20.57
C GLN A 15 -7.50 -8.36 19.61
N GLU A 16 -8.77 -8.48 19.27
CA GLU A 16 -9.31 -9.48 18.32
C GLU A 16 -8.73 -9.28 16.88
N GLU A 17 -8.41 -8.04 16.48
CA GLU A 17 -7.74 -7.74 15.19
C GLU A 17 -6.21 -7.89 15.25
N GLY A 18 -5.65 -8.28 16.40
CA GLY A 18 -4.22 -8.49 16.60
C GLY A 18 -3.42 -7.19 16.59
N VAL A 19 -4.03 -6.07 16.99
CA VAL A 19 -3.36 -4.78 17.11
C VAL A 19 -2.42 -4.79 18.30
N GLU A 20 -1.13 -4.65 18.04
CA GLU A 20 -0.10 -4.58 19.09
C GLU A 20 0.17 -3.14 19.54
N LYS A 21 0.04 -2.18 18.62
CA LYS A 21 0.33 -0.77 18.87
C LYS A 21 -0.78 0.13 18.34
N ILE A 22 -1.18 1.08 19.19
CA ILE A 22 -2.07 2.18 18.80
C ILE A 22 -1.33 3.50 18.96
N PHE A 23 -1.35 4.32 17.93
CA PHE A 23 -0.78 5.66 17.95
C PHE A 23 -1.89 6.63 18.34
N GLY A 24 -1.80 7.23 19.54
CA GLY A 24 -2.90 8.00 20.09
C GLY A 24 -2.48 9.32 20.72
N TYR A 25 -3.36 10.34 20.67
CA TYR A 25 -3.21 11.58 21.40
C TYR A 25 -4.51 11.89 22.14
N PRO A 26 -4.49 12.00 23.50
CA PRO A 26 -5.69 12.15 24.30
C PRO A 26 -6.35 13.51 24.12
N GLY A 27 -7.67 13.54 24.35
CA GLY A 27 -8.49 14.74 24.36
C GLY A 27 -9.89 14.43 24.85
N ALA A 28 -10.69 15.45 25.10
CA ALA A 28 -11.96 15.35 25.84
C ALA A 28 -12.96 14.31 25.30
N CYS A 29 -13.01 14.10 23.97
CA CYS A 29 -13.97 13.16 23.36
C CYS A 29 -13.50 11.70 23.36
N VAL A 30 -12.21 11.44 23.68
CA VAL A 30 -11.62 10.08 23.63
C VAL A 30 -10.96 9.66 24.94
N ILE A 31 -11.00 10.50 25.98
CA ILE A 31 -10.30 10.22 27.24
C ILE A 31 -10.74 8.90 27.87
N ASP A 32 -12.03 8.54 27.78
CA ASP A 32 -12.54 7.31 28.31
C ASP A 32 -12.01 6.07 27.55
N ILE A 33 -11.71 6.19 26.26
CA ILE A 33 -11.03 5.15 25.45
C ILE A 33 -9.59 4.97 25.96
N PHE A 34 -8.86 6.07 26.21
CA PHE A 34 -7.50 5.99 26.75
C PHE A 34 -7.47 5.35 28.14
N ASP A 35 -8.49 5.60 28.96
CA ASP A 35 -8.64 4.93 30.27
C ASP A 35 -8.78 3.42 30.12
N GLU A 36 -9.54 2.94 29.13
CA GLU A 36 -9.67 1.50 28.85
C GLU A 36 -8.36 0.91 28.26
N ILE A 37 -7.65 1.63 27.41
CA ILE A 37 -6.33 1.20 26.90
C ILE A 37 -5.35 1.05 28.07
N TYR A 38 -5.37 1.93 29.05
CA TYR A 38 -4.49 1.89 30.21
C TYR A 38 -4.72 0.69 31.14
N LYS A 39 -5.93 0.10 31.12
CA LYS A 39 -6.32 -1.05 32.00
C LYS A 39 -5.79 -2.40 31.50
N GLN A 40 -5.11 -2.47 30.36
CA GLN A 40 -4.64 -3.72 29.76
C GLN A 40 -3.23 -3.55 29.15
N ASP A 41 -2.52 -4.67 28.91
CA ASP A 41 -1.11 -4.68 28.48
C ASP A 41 -0.91 -5.26 27.05
N GLN A 42 -1.98 -5.66 26.35
CA GLN A 42 -1.87 -6.31 25.03
C GLN A 42 -1.73 -5.30 23.90
N VAL A 43 -2.32 -4.11 24.02
CA VAL A 43 -2.25 -3.03 23.04
C VAL A 43 -1.42 -1.91 23.63
N GLU A 44 -0.22 -1.71 23.10
CA GLU A 44 0.69 -0.65 23.56
C GLU A 44 0.27 0.70 22.97
N LEU A 45 0.14 1.71 23.84
CA LEU A 45 -0.09 3.10 23.42
C LEU A 45 1.23 3.80 23.12
N ILE A 46 1.38 4.25 21.88
CA ILE A 46 2.45 5.16 21.45
C ILE A 46 1.89 6.58 21.46
N LEU A 47 2.47 7.47 22.25
CA LEU A 47 2.03 8.86 22.44
C LEU A 47 3.00 9.85 21.76
N PRO A 48 2.80 10.20 20.48
CA PRO A 48 3.52 11.30 19.84
C PRO A 48 3.05 12.66 20.36
N ARG A 49 3.75 13.73 20.00
CA ARG A 49 3.45 15.08 20.49
C ARG A 49 2.49 15.88 19.62
N HIS A 50 2.06 15.32 18.48
CA HIS A 50 1.16 15.96 17.53
C HIS A 50 0.49 14.90 16.68
N GLU A 51 -0.79 15.07 16.35
CA GLU A 51 -1.59 14.05 15.64
C GLU A 51 -1.10 13.83 14.20
N GLN A 52 -0.52 14.82 13.54
CA GLN A 52 0.12 14.62 12.24
C GLN A 52 1.33 13.68 12.36
N GLY A 53 2.18 13.86 13.37
CA GLY A 53 3.27 12.94 13.65
C GLY A 53 2.78 11.54 14.05
N LEU A 54 1.66 11.49 14.76
CA LEU A 54 0.98 10.25 15.15
C LEU A 54 0.58 9.40 13.96
N ILE A 55 -0.14 9.99 13.00
CA ILE A 55 -0.59 9.22 11.82
C ILE A 55 0.56 8.84 10.90
N HIS A 56 1.60 9.68 10.77
CA HIS A 56 2.79 9.31 10.00
C HIS A 56 3.60 8.19 10.68
N ALA A 57 3.59 8.11 12.02
CA ALA A 57 4.18 6.99 12.74
C ALA A 57 3.38 5.68 12.50
N ALA A 58 2.05 5.74 12.51
CA ALA A 58 1.19 4.62 12.16
C ALA A 58 1.38 4.17 10.69
N ASP A 59 1.52 5.11 9.76
CA ASP A 59 1.85 4.84 8.34
C ASP A 59 3.20 4.11 8.23
N GLY A 60 4.25 4.62 8.90
CA GLY A 60 5.56 3.97 8.95
C GLY A 60 5.51 2.57 9.54
N TYR A 61 4.75 2.39 10.63
CA TYR A 61 4.53 1.07 11.24
C TYR A 61 3.86 0.10 10.26
N ALA A 62 2.81 0.53 9.56
CA ALA A 62 2.11 -0.31 8.60
C ALA A 62 3.03 -0.72 7.44
N ARG A 63 3.86 0.20 6.91
CA ARG A 63 4.84 -0.10 5.84
C ARG A 63 5.92 -1.07 6.27
N ALA A 64 6.42 -0.92 7.50
CA ALA A 64 7.51 -1.75 8.02
C ALA A 64 7.07 -3.16 8.42
N THR A 65 5.84 -3.30 8.93
CA THR A 65 5.35 -4.57 9.48
C THR A 65 4.37 -5.32 8.58
N GLY A 66 3.78 -4.66 7.58
CA GLY A 66 2.67 -5.18 6.79
C GLY A 66 1.33 -5.26 7.55
N LYS A 67 1.27 -4.80 8.82
CA LYS A 67 0.07 -4.77 9.65
C LYS A 67 -0.73 -3.49 9.39
N VAL A 68 -1.99 -3.46 9.84
CA VAL A 68 -2.80 -2.24 9.81
C VAL A 68 -2.28 -1.27 10.87
N GLY A 69 -1.98 -0.04 10.46
CA GLY A 69 -1.65 1.03 11.41
C GLY A 69 -2.93 1.60 12.04
N VAL A 70 -2.93 1.80 13.37
CA VAL A 70 -4.11 2.27 14.09
C VAL A 70 -3.85 3.60 14.76
N CYS A 71 -4.74 4.58 14.51
CA CYS A 71 -4.67 5.93 15.05
C CYS A 71 -5.88 6.24 15.93
N LEU A 72 -5.67 7.01 17.01
CA LEU A 72 -6.74 7.55 17.83
C LEU A 72 -6.47 9.02 18.17
N ALA A 73 -7.38 9.91 17.76
CA ALA A 73 -7.32 11.34 18.03
C ALA A 73 -8.67 11.87 18.52
N THR A 74 -8.64 12.98 19.24
CA THR A 74 -9.87 13.64 19.67
C THR A 74 -10.59 14.36 18.53
N SER A 75 -11.76 14.93 18.80
CA SER A 75 -12.55 15.74 17.86
C SER A 75 -11.87 17.03 17.42
N GLY A 76 -12.46 17.72 16.45
CA GLY A 76 -12.05 19.06 16.01
C GLY A 76 -10.60 19.09 15.51
N PRO A 77 -9.73 19.92 16.13
CA PRO A 77 -8.35 20.07 15.68
C PRO A 77 -7.54 18.78 15.75
N GLY A 78 -7.81 17.88 16.71
CA GLY A 78 -7.16 16.58 16.76
C GLY A 78 -7.47 15.71 15.55
N ALA A 79 -8.73 15.64 15.15
CA ALA A 79 -9.17 14.91 13.96
C ALA A 79 -8.63 15.54 12.66
N THR A 80 -8.67 16.87 12.53
CA THR A 80 -8.18 17.57 11.33
C THR A 80 -6.67 17.45 11.14
N ASN A 81 -5.89 17.30 12.21
CA ASN A 81 -4.45 17.07 12.13
C ASN A 81 -4.08 15.69 11.51
N LEU A 82 -5.02 14.76 11.39
CA LEU A 82 -4.81 13.48 10.70
C LEU A 82 -4.90 13.59 9.16
N VAL A 83 -5.50 14.65 8.62
CA VAL A 83 -5.87 14.78 7.20
C VAL A 83 -4.69 14.56 6.26
N THR A 84 -3.53 15.16 6.53
CA THR A 84 -2.33 14.98 5.70
C THR A 84 -1.90 13.51 5.65
N GLY A 85 -1.86 12.83 6.80
CA GLY A 85 -1.47 11.42 6.86
C GLY A 85 -2.48 10.50 6.20
N ILE A 86 -3.80 10.77 6.34
CA ILE A 86 -4.86 10.03 5.63
C ILE A 86 -4.65 10.16 4.12
N ALA A 87 -4.42 11.37 3.60
CA ALA A 87 -4.17 11.59 2.18
C ALA A 87 -2.92 10.83 1.71
N THR A 88 -1.82 10.88 2.46
CA THR A 88 -0.58 10.15 2.17
C THR A 88 -0.83 8.65 2.08
N ALA A 89 -1.48 8.07 3.09
CA ALA A 89 -1.79 6.65 3.14
C ALA A 89 -2.69 6.19 1.98
N ASN A 90 -3.67 7.01 1.60
CA ASN A 90 -4.57 6.70 0.48
C ASN A 90 -3.83 6.67 -0.87
N TYR A 91 -2.94 7.64 -1.10
CA TYR A 91 -2.14 7.65 -2.32
C TYR A 91 -1.15 6.50 -2.39
N ASP A 92 -0.56 6.10 -1.28
CA ASP A 92 0.45 5.04 -1.24
C ASP A 92 -0.12 3.65 -0.91
N SER A 93 -1.44 3.54 -0.80
CA SER A 93 -2.12 2.27 -0.51
C SER A 93 -1.70 1.64 0.82
N VAL A 94 -1.54 2.47 1.85
CA VAL A 94 -1.16 2.03 3.20
C VAL A 94 -2.42 1.75 4.02
N PRO A 95 -2.58 0.55 4.59
CA PRO A 95 -3.75 0.21 5.40
C PRO A 95 -3.68 0.91 6.76
N LEU A 96 -4.59 1.85 6.99
CA LEU A 96 -4.77 2.53 8.28
C LEU A 96 -6.22 2.43 8.74
N VAL A 97 -6.42 2.31 10.05
CA VAL A 97 -7.72 2.53 10.71
C VAL A 97 -7.56 3.69 11.67
N CYS A 98 -8.26 4.78 11.36
CA CYS A 98 -8.24 6.01 12.15
C CYS A 98 -9.54 6.12 12.95
N PHE A 99 -9.43 6.23 14.25
CA PHE A 99 -10.53 6.55 15.13
C PHE A 99 -10.43 8.02 15.55
N THR A 100 -11.52 8.76 15.35
CA THR A 100 -11.65 10.14 15.82
C THR A 100 -12.77 10.23 16.85
N GLY A 101 -12.54 10.97 17.92
CA GLY A 101 -13.62 11.29 18.84
C GLY A 101 -14.57 12.32 18.23
N GLN A 102 -15.83 12.29 18.64
CA GLN A 102 -16.84 13.26 18.26
C GLN A 102 -17.65 13.67 19.47
N VAL A 103 -18.26 14.84 19.41
CA VAL A 103 -19.24 15.27 20.40
C VAL A 103 -20.43 14.34 20.44
N ALA A 104 -21.25 14.38 21.48
CA ALA A 104 -22.43 13.54 21.59
C ALA A 104 -23.35 13.70 20.38
N THR A 105 -24.04 12.64 19.96
CA THR A 105 -24.85 12.61 18.72
C THR A 105 -25.90 13.72 18.63
N ASN A 106 -26.48 14.13 19.74
CA ASN A 106 -27.47 15.22 19.81
C ASN A 106 -26.86 16.62 19.69
N LEU A 107 -25.53 16.75 19.76
CA LEU A 107 -24.80 18.00 19.66
C LEU A 107 -24.17 18.21 18.27
N ILE A 108 -24.11 17.19 17.43
CA ILE A 108 -23.54 17.28 16.08
C ILE A 108 -24.37 18.27 15.25
N GLY A 109 -23.70 19.25 14.63
CA GLY A 109 -24.32 20.29 13.82
C GLY A 109 -24.84 21.49 14.62
N ASN A 110 -24.45 21.65 15.90
CA ASN A 110 -24.87 22.72 16.77
C ASN A 110 -23.72 23.67 17.19
N ASP A 111 -22.68 23.80 16.35
CA ASP A 111 -21.50 24.64 16.63
C ASP A 111 -20.85 24.33 18.00
N THR A 112 -20.85 23.08 18.39
CA THR A 112 -20.31 22.62 19.68
C THR A 112 -18.78 22.77 19.72
N PHE A 113 -18.22 23.02 20.89
CA PHE A 113 -16.80 23.18 21.07
C PHE A 113 -16.02 21.99 20.51
N GLN A 114 -15.04 22.25 19.63
CA GLN A 114 -14.23 21.27 18.92
C GLN A 114 -15.03 20.25 18.09
N GLU A 115 -16.23 20.60 17.64
CA GLU A 115 -16.95 19.83 16.62
C GLU A 115 -16.36 20.09 15.23
N ILE A 116 -16.29 19.05 14.41
CA ILE A 116 -15.98 19.13 12.98
C ILE A 116 -16.65 17.97 12.23
N ASP A 117 -17.14 18.19 11.02
CA ASP A 117 -17.51 17.12 10.09
C ASP A 117 -16.25 16.51 9.45
N ILE A 118 -15.52 15.73 10.24
CA ILE A 118 -14.30 15.08 9.77
C ILE A 118 -14.58 14.05 8.66
N VAL A 119 -15.76 13.45 8.65
CA VAL A 119 -16.21 12.53 7.61
C VAL A 119 -16.36 13.27 6.28
N GLY A 120 -16.95 14.45 6.26
CA GLY A 120 -17.03 15.31 5.08
C GLY A 120 -15.66 15.75 4.57
N VAL A 121 -14.75 16.14 5.50
CA VAL A 121 -13.37 16.55 5.17
C VAL A 121 -12.56 15.42 4.54
N THR A 122 -12.69 14.19 5.04
CA THR A 122 -11.83 13.05 4.64
C THR A 122 -12.42 12.16 3.57
N ARG A 123 -13.67 12.35 3.18
CA ARG A 123 -14.40 11.49 2.22
C ARG A 123 -13.68 11.26 0.90
N ASN A 124 -12.98 12.25 0.39
CA ASN A 124 -12.28 12.17 -0.90
C ASN A 124 -10.83 11.68 -0.80
N ILE A 125 -10.31 11.53 0.41
CA ILE A 125 -8.92 11.15 0.68
C ILE A 125 -8.79 9.87 1.51
N ALA A 126 -9.89 9.23 1.81
CA ALA A 126 -9.93 7.95 2.51
C ALA A 126 -10.70 6.91 1.70
N LYS A 127 -10.45 5.65 1.97
CA LYS A 127 -11.12 4.54 1.31
C LYS A 127 -12.54 4.33 1.81
N PHE A 128 -12.78 4.54 3.10
CA PHE A 128 -14.08 4.51 3.74
C PHE A 128 -14.10 5.43 4.95
N VAL A 129 -15.21 6.13 5.18
CA VAL A 129 -15.39 7.04 6.31
C VAL A 129 -16.83 7.00 6.79
N ILE A 130 -17.04 6.97 8.11
CA ILE A 130 -18.38 6.94 8.70
C ILE A 130 -18.40 7.50 10.12
N VAL A 131 -19.52 8.15 10.50
CA VAL A 131 -19.85 8.45 11.90
C VAL A 131 -20.62 7.27 12.47
N VAL A 132 -20.18 6.72 13.58
CA VAL A 132 -20.86 5.61 14.30
C VAL A 132 -22.00 6.20 15.12
N ARG A 133 -23.21 6.22 14.59
CA ARG A 133 -24.34 6.90 15.22
C ARG A 133 -25.10 6.07 16.26
N LYS A 134 -24.84 4.76 16.32
CA LYS A 134 -25.53 3.84 17.21
C LYS A 134 -24.54 2.82 17.80
N ARG A 135 -24.68 2.53 19.07
CA ARG A 135 -23.85 1.52 19.76
C ARG A 135 -23.96 0.12 19.14
N GLU A 136 -25.15 -0.24 18.65
CA GLU A 136 -25.41 -1.53 18.00
C GLU A 136 -24.62 -1.74 16.69
N ASP A 137 -24.25 -0.67 16.01
CA ASP A 137 -23.46 -0.73 14.77
C ASP A 137 -21.96 -0.82 15.02
N LEU A 138 -21.47 -0.43 16.21
CA LEU A 138 -20.05 -0.27 16.50
C LEU A 138 -19.25 -1.54 16.21
N ASN A 139 -19.72 -2.69 16.71
CA ASN A 139 -19.03 -3.97 16.59
C ASN A 139 -18.79 -4.34 15.12
N ARG A 140 -19.83 -4.24 14.32
CA ARG A 140 -19.79 -4.51 12.88
C ARG A 140 -18.90 -3.50 12.15
N LEU A 141 -19.03 -2.22 12.43
CA LEU A 141 -18.26 -1.17 11.73
C LEU A 141 -16.78 -1.24 12.01
N ILE A 142 -16.35 -1.60 13.23
CA ILE A 142 -14.92 -1.81 13.51
C ILE A 142 -14.40 -2.99 12.69
N LYS A 143 -15.09 -4.13 12.67
CA LYS A 143 -14.70 -5.29 11.85
C LYS A 143 -14.60 -4.96 10.38
N GLU A 144 -15.61 -4.26 9.84
CA GLU A 144 -15.65 -3.80 8.46
C GLU A 144 -14.49 -2.83 8.15
N ALA A 145 -14.14 -1.93 9.09
CA ALA A 145 -13.05 -0.97 8.92
C ALA A 145 -11.70 -1.67 8.70
N PHE A 146 -11.35 -2.63 9.53
CA PHE A 146 -10.12 -3.41 9.37
C PHE A 146 -10.14 -4.23 8.08
N TYR A 147 -11.26 -4.86 7.75
CA TYR A 147 -11.42 -5.59 6.50
C TYR A 147 -11.24 -4.68 5.27
N ILE A 148 -11.90 -3.52 5.24
CA ILE A 148 -11.79 -2.56 4.14
C ILE A 148 -10.36 -2.01 4.02
N ALA A 149 -9.72 -1.69 5.15
CA ALA A 149 -8.38 -1.12 5.14
C ALA A 149 -7.35 -2.04 4.45
N ARG A 150 -7.42 -3.36 4.68
CA ARG A 150 -6.42 -4.33 4.21
C ARG A 150 -6.76 -5.09 2.93
N THR A 151 -8.03 -5.07 2.47
CA THR A 151 -8.45 -5.87 1.30
C THR A 151 -8.59 -5.02 0.03
N GLY A 152 -8.54 -5.67 -1.15
CA GLY A 152 -8.46 -4.96 -2.42
C GLY A 152 -7.23 -4.05 -2.46
N LYS A 153 -7.35 -2.85 -3.04
CA LYS A 153 -6.31 -1.83 -2.86
C LYS A 153 -6.33 -1.38 -1.40
N PRO A 154 -5.27 -1.60 -0.60
CA PRO A 154 -5.24 -1.14 0.79
C PRO A 154 -5.37 0.38 0.90
N GLY A 155 -5.81 0.86 2.05
CA GLY A 155 -5.95 2.30 2.26
C GLY A 155 -6.54 2.67 3.61
N PRO A 156 -6.60 3.97 3.93
CA PRO A 156 -7.07 4.47 5.21
C PRO A 156 -8.60 4.41 5.31
N VAL A 157 -9.05 4.03 6.49
CA VAL A 157 -10.46 4.04 6.92
C VAL A 157 -10.59 4.91 8.16
N LEU A 158 -11.66 5.70 8.26
CA LEU A 158 -11.92 6.53 9.42
C LEU A 158 -13.29 6.24 10.01
N LEU A 159 -13.33 5.96 11.32
CA LEU A 159 -14.54 5.89 12.11
C LEU A 159 -14.56 7.06 13.10
N ASP A 160 -15.59 7.89 12.99
CA ASP A 160 -15.85 8.99 13.90
C ASP A 160 -16.78 8.53 15.02
N LEU A 161 -16.34 8.65 16.28
CA LEU A 161 -16.90 7.99 17.45
C LEU A 161 -17.54 9.01 18.39
N PRO A 162 -18.88 9.20 18.34
CA PRO A 162 -19.57 10.08 19.26
C PRO A 162 -19.46 9.59 20.70
N LYS A 163 -19.21 10.52 21.64
CA LYS A 163 -18.93 10.21 23.04
C LYS A 163 -20.07 9.45 23.75
N ASP A 164 -21.32 9.79 23.46
CA ASP A 164 -22.50 9.11 24.00
C ASP A 164 -22.60 7.66 23.51
N VAL A 165 -22.36 7.40 22.23
CA VAL A 165 -22.33 6.05 21.67
C VAL A 165 -21.24 5.20 22.31
N MET A 166 -20.08 5.79 22.56
CA MET A 166 -18.95 5.09 23.21
C MET A 166 -19.20 4.81 24.68
N ALA A 167 -20.01 5.61 25.38
CA ALA A 167 -20.41 5.39 26.76
C ALA A 167 -21.58 4.39 26.93
N GLU A 168 -22.34 4.14 25.86
CA GLU A 168 -23.52 3.27 25.90
C GLU A 168 -23.14 1.78 26.02
N LEU A 169 -23.94 1.01 26.79
CA LEU A 169 -23.80 -0.45 26.93
C LEU A 169 -24.39 -1.19 25.73
N GLY A 170 -23.61 -2.04 25.10
CA GLY A 170 -24.04 -2.88 23.98
C GLY A 170 -23.51 -4.31 24.07
N SER A 171 -23.71 -5.10 23.02
CA SER A 171 -23.16 -6.45 22.91
C SER A 171 -21.64 -6.45 22.99
N ASP A 172 -21.08 -7.47 23.64
CA ASP A 172 -19.65 -7.75 23.73
C ASP A 172 -19.16 -8.73 22.63
N GLU A 173 -20.03 -9.17 21.72
CA GLU A 173 -19.67 -10.10 20.64
C GLU A 173 -18.89 -9.39 19.53
N TYR A 174 -17.71 -9.92 19.20
CA TYR A 174 -16.97 -9.49 18.03
C TYR A 174 -17.39 -10.32 16.79
N PRO A 175 -17.76 -9.70 15.65
CA PRO A 175 -18.24 -10.46 14.50
C PRO A 175 -17.15 -11.38 13.92
N GLU A 176 -17.49 -12.63 13.61
CA GLU A 176 -16.58 -13.57 12.96
C GLU A 176 -16.43 -13.26 11.47
N GLU A 177 -17.54 -12.91 10.79
CA GLU A 177 -17.58 -12.69 9.35
C GLU A 177 -17.86 -11.23 8.98
N VAL A 178 -17.39 -10.86 7.79
CA VAL A 178 -17.67 -9.56 7.17
C VAL A 178 -18.56 -9.75 5.95
N ASN A 179 -19.70 -9.07 5.93
CA ASN A 179 -20.62 -9.07 4.79
C ASN A 179 -21.00 -7.63 4.42
N ILE A 180 -20.26 -7.03 3.49
CA ILE A 180 -20.49 -5.66 3.02
C ILE A 180 -21.16 -5.71 1.66
N ARG A 181 -22.41 -5.20 1.58
CA ARG A 181 -23.11 -5.09 0.30
C ARG A 181 -22.33 -4.15 -0.65
N GLY A 182 -21.95 -4.67 -1.81
CA GLY A 182 -21.27 -3.90 -2.85
C GLY A 182 -19.75 -3.77 -2.69
N TYR A 183 -19.16 -4.31 -1.62
CA TYR A 183 -17.70 -4.38 -1.48
C TYR A 183 -17.23 -5.83 -1.56
N LYS A 184 -16.80 -6.24 -2.75
CA LYS A 184 -16.27 -7.58 -3.04
C LYS A 184 -14.99 -7.41 -3.85
N PRO A 185 -13.82 -7.28 -3.20
CA PRO A 185 -12.55 -7.15 -3.89
C PRO A 185 -12.30 -8.32 -4.83
N ASN A 186 -11.98 -8.05 -6.08
CA ASN A 186 -11.58 -9.09 -7.03
C ASN A 186 -10.07 -9.31 -6.91
N THR A 187 -9.68 -10.44 -6.31
CA THR A 187 -8.26 -10.80 -6.16
C THR A 187 -7.79 -11.72 -7.29
N LYS A 188 -8.71 -12.49 -7.89
CA LYS A 188 -8.37 -13.51 -8.88
C LYS A 188 -8.32 -12.94 -10.29
N PRO A 189 -7.14 -12.93 -10.96
CA PRO A 189 -7.04 -12.47 -12.33
C PRO A 189 -7.75 -13.43 -13.30
N HIS A 190 -8.26 -12.88 -14.42
CA HIS A 190 -8.96 -13.66 -15.42
C HIS A 190 -7.98 -14.53 -16.21
N HIS A 191 -8.14 -15.88 -16.14
CA HIS A 191 -7.22 -16.85 -16.75
C HIS A 191 -7.00 -16.62 -18.26
N GLY A 192 -8.04 -16.31 -19.04
CA GLY A 192 -7.89 -16.01 -20.48
C GLY A 192 -7.04 -14.77 -20.77
N GLN A 193 -7.03 -13.78 -19.88
CA GLN A 193 -6.14 -12.61 -20.01
C GLN A 193 -4.70 -12.95 -19.60
N ILE A 194 -4.50 -13.86 -18.65
CA ILE A 194 -3.16 -14.41 -18.32
C ILE A 194 -2.58 -15.11 -19.55
N LEU A 195 -3.33 -16.01 -20.19
CA LEU A 195 -2.88 -16.69 -21.41
C LEU A 195 -2.53 -15.68 -22.53
N ARG A 196 -3.37 -14.67 -22.73
CA ARG A 196 -3.10 -13.61 -23.71
C ARG A 196 -1.81 -12.84 -23.38
N ALA A 197 -1.59 -12.51 -22.11
CA ALA A 197 -0.38 -11.85 -21.66
C ALA A 197 0.86 -12.71 -21.90
N MET A 198 0.81 -14.01 -21.55
CA MET A 198 1.91 -14.95 -21.77
C MET A 198 2.26 -15.08 -23.24
N ASN A 199 1.28 -15.24 -24.14
CA ASN A 199 1.52 -15.26 -25.57
C ASN A 199 2.24 -13.99 -26.06
N MET A 200 1.80 -12.82 -25.59
CA MET A 200 2.48 -11.56 -25.95
C MET A 200 3.91 -11.50 -25.42
N ILE A 201 4.19 -12.06 -24.25
CA ILE A 201 5.56 -12.10 -23.66
C ILE A 201 6.47 -12.97 -24.53
N TYR A 202 6.00 -14.15 -24.96
CA TYR A 202 6.77 -15.05 -25.83
C TYR A 202 6.98 -14.51 -27.24
N ASP A 203 6.06 -13.71 -27.77
CA ASP A 203 6.16 -13.07 -29.08
C ASP A 203 7.03 -11.82 -29.10
N ALA A 204 7.29 -11.22 -27.92
CA ALA A 204 8.05 -9.98 -27.80
C ALA A 204 9.56 -10.21 -28.03
N LYS A 205 10.20 -9.24 -28.66
CA LYS A 205 11.66 -9.24 -28.87
C LYS A 205 12.41 -8.49 -27.76
N ARG A 206 11.75 -7.52 -27.15
CA ARG A 206 12.31 -6.65 -26.10
C ARG A 206 11.32 -6.49 -24.94
N PRO A 207 10.90 -7.62 -24.33
CA PRO A 207 10.00 -7.57 -23.18
C PRO A 207 10.72 -6.98 -21.96
N LEU A 208 9.97 -6.22 -21.12
CA LEU A 208 10.49 -5.61 -19.91
C LEU A 208 9.47 -5.65 -18.79
N PHE A 209 9.83 -6.19 -17.65
CA PHE A 209 9.04 -6.08 -16.43
C PHE A 209 9.27 -4.73 -15.75
N LEU A 210 8.19 -4.03 -15.43
CA LEU A 210 8.17 -2.83 -14.59
C LEU A 210 7.41 -3.12 -13.30
N ILE A 211 8.13 -3.25 -12.19
CA ILE A 211 7.55 -3.66 -10.93
C ILE A 211 7.36 -2.45 -10.01
N GLY A 212 6.13 -2.27 -9.53
CA GLY A 212 5.77 -1.22 -8.60
C GLY A 212 5.53 -1.69 -7.17
N GLY A 213 5.15 -0.76 -6.30
CA GLY A 213 4.87 -1.02 -4.88
C GLY A 213 3.73 -2.01 -4.65
N GLY A 214 2.77 -2.12 -5.58
CA GLY A 214 1.66 -3.07 -5.47
C GLY A 214 2.11 -4.53 -5.42
N ALA A 215 3.14 -4.90 -6.18
CA ALA A 215 3.71 -6.24 -6.13
C ALA A 215 4.40 -6.54 -4.78
N LYS A 216 5.06 -5.52 -4.19
CA LYS A 216 5.67 -5.63 -2.85
C LYS A 216 4.61 -5.77 -1.76
N ILE A 217 3.53 -4.97 -1.83
CA ILE A 217 2.39 -5.06 -0.91
C ILE A 217 1.72 -6.44 -0.98
N ALA A 218 1.63 -7.03 -2.16
CA ALA A 218 1.10 -8.38 -2.37
C ALA A 218 2.04 -9.49 -1.84
N GLY A 219 3.28 -9.18 -1.45
CA GLY A 219 4.26 -10.17 -0.99
C GLY A 219 4.69 -11.12 -2.11
N ALA A 220 4.88 -10.63 -3.33
CA ALA A 220 5.14 -11.42 -4.53
C ALA A 220 6.63 -11.59 -4.86
N GLN A 221 7.54 -11.40 -3.90
CA GLN A 221 8.99 -11.41 -4.14
C GLN A 221 9.49 -12.73 -4.70
N GLU A 222 9.12 -13.83 -4.07
CA GLU A 222 9.58 -15.17 -4.45
C GLU A 222 9.08 -15.57 -5.85
N GLU A 223 7.78 -15.36 -6.08
CA GLU A 223 7.15 -15.68 -7.36
C GLU A 223 7.69 -14.80 -8.49
N MET A 224 7.99 -13.52 -8.21
CA MET A 224 8.55 -12.60 -9.20
C MET A 224 9.97 -12.99 -9.60
N CYS A 225 10.83 -13.32 -8.63
CA CYS A 225 12.18 -13.80 -8.93
C CYS A 225 12.15 -15.07 -9.79
N LYS A 226 11.33 -16.04 -9.42
CA LYS A 226 11.17 -17.26 -10.21
C LYS A 226 10.65 -17.00 -11.63
N LEU A 227 9.65 -16.12 -11.76
CA LEU A 227 9.05 -15.81 -13.07
C LEU A 227 10.07 -15.15 -14.01
N MET A 228 10.81 -14.14 -13.53
CA MET A 228 11.79 -13.47 -14.38
C MET A 228 12.96 -14.37 -14.77
N GLU A 229 13.40 -15.27 -13.88
CA GLU A 229 14.45 -16.26 -14.15
C GLU A 229 13.99 -17.31 -15.16
N THR A 230 12.76 -17.82 -15.01
CA THR A 230 12.17 -18.82 -15.92
C THR A 230 12.00 -18.24 -17.31
N LEU A 231 11.50 -17.02 -17.44
CA LEU A 231 11.28 -16.35 -18.72
C LEU A 231 12.55 -15.70 -19.30
N LYS A 232 13.61 -15.47 -18.49
CA LYS A 232 14.80 -14.68 -18.84
C LYS A 232 14.50 -13.21 -19.20
N VAL A 233 13.39 -12.66 -18.71
CA VAL A 233 12.96 -11.29 -19.02
C VAL A 233 13.56 -10.31 -18.01
N PRO A 234 14.22 -9.21 -18.46
CA PRO A 234 14.80 -8.21 -17.58
C PRO A 234 13.74 -7.43 -16.79
N VAL A 235 14.18 -6.92 -15.63
CA VAL A 235 13.32 -6.24 -14.66
C VAL A 235 13.86 -4.84 -14.35
N VAL A 236 12.95 -3.89 -14.30
CA VAL A 236 13.15 -2.55 -13.72
C VAL A 236 12.07 -2.28 -12.68
N THR A 237 12.35 -1.40 -11.73
CA THR A 237 11.37 -1.10 -10.67
C THR A 237 11.04 0.39 -10.61
N THR A 238 9.90 0.71 -10.01
CA THR A 238 9.70 2.04 -9.44
C THR A 238 10.45 2.14 -8.11
N ILE A 239 10.59 3.35 -7.55
CA ILE A 239 11.19 3.51 -6.22
C ILE A 239 10.45 2.68 -5.15
N MET A 240 9.11 2.57 -5.25
CA MET A 240 8.29 1.80 -4.32
C MET A 240 8.37 0.28 -4.55
N GLY A 241 8.83 -0.14 -5.72
CA GLY A 241 9.05 -1.56 -6.06
C GLY A 241 10.44 -2.08 -5.68
N ARG A 242 11.36 -1.23 -5.23
CA ARG A 242 12.70 -1.66 -4.82
C ARG A 242 12.64 -2.70 -3.70
N GLY A 243 13.56 -3.66 -3.76
CA GLY A 243 13.62 -4.78 -2.81
C GLY A 243 12.73 -5.97 -3.14
N ILE A 244 11.94 -5.89 -4.24
CA ILE A 244 11.18 -7.07 -4.71
C ILE A 244 12.08 -8.05 -5.48
N VAL A 245 13.14 -7.54 -6.06
CA VAL A 245 14.21 -8.32 -6.73
C VAL A 245 15.53 -7.93 -6.08
N PRO A 246 16.44 -8.89 -5.81
CA PRO A 246 17.77 -8.58 -5.29
C PRO A 246 18.52 -7.61 -6.20
N THR A 247 19.14 -6.60 -5.60
CA THR A 247 19.81 -5.51 -6.35
C THR A 247 20.99 -5.99 -7.21
N ASN A 248 21.61 -7.09 -6.82
CA ASN A 248 22.75 -7.72 -7.53
C ASN A 248 22.33 -8.80 -8.54
N HIS A 249 21.03 -8.97 -8.81
CA HIS A 249 20.55 -9.97 -9.76
C HIS A 249 20.87 -9.55 -11.20
N GLU A 250 21.36 -10.47 -12.03
CA GLU A 250 21.80 -10.21 -13.42
C GLU A 250 20.74 -9.62 -14.35
N LEU A 251 19.45 -9.94 -14.09
CA LEU A 251 18.31 -9.41 -14.86
C LEU A 251 17.74 -8.11 -14.29
N TYR A 252 18.31 -7.56 -13.20
CA TYR A 252 17.83 -6.32 -12.58
C TYR A 252 18.63 -5.10 -13.02
N TYR A 253 17.99 -4.17 -13.72
CA TYR A 253 18.65 -2.97 -14.29
C TYR A 253 18.38 -1.68 -13.49
N GLY A 254 17.82 -1.79 -12.31
CA GLY A 254 17.62 -0.66 -11.41
C GLY A 254 16.22 -0.05 -11.47
N ASN A 255 16.08 1.16 -10.96
CA ASN A 255 14.79 1.85 -10.96
C ASN A 255 14.68 2.89 -12.09
N ILE A 256 13.45 3.08 -12.56
CA ILE A 256 13.08 4.07 -13.57
C ILE A 256 12.66 5.40 -12.94
N GLY A 257 12.56 6.42 -13.76
CA GLY A 257 12.04 7.73 -13.43
C GLY A 257 13.10 8.82 -13.35
N MET A 258 12.72 9.97 -12.81
CA MET A 258 13.56 11.17 -12.76
C MET A 258 14.93 10.95 -12.09
N HIS A 259 14.96 10.08 -11.07
CA HIS A 259 16.18 9.70 -10.34
C HIS A 259 16.57 8.24 -10.61
N GLY A 260 16.14 7.71 -11.75
CA GLY A 260 16.38 6.32 -12.12
C GLY A 260 17.71 6.10 -12.81
N ASN A 261 18.04 4.82 -13.01
CA ASN A 261 19.22 4.38 -13.74
C ASN A 261 19.09 4.69 -15.23
N TYR A 262 20.21 5.01 -15.88
CA TYR A 262 20.21 5.29 -17.32
C TYR A 262 19.71 4.10 -18.13
N ALA A 263 20.26 2.90 -17.87
CA ALA A 263 19.85 1.68 -18.55
C ALA A 263 18.35 1.38 -18.38
N ALA A 264 17.82 1.52 -17.14
CA ALA A 264 16.41 1.30 -16.85
C ALA A 264 15.49 2.27 -17.63
N ASN A 265 15.84 3.56 -17.69
CA ASN A 265 15.07 4.55 -18.44
C ASN A 265 15.14 4.32 -19.97
N GLN A 266 16.30 3.93 -20.49
CA GLN A 266 16.45 3.59 -21.91
C GLN A 266 15.63 2.34 -22.24
N ALA A 267 15.66 1.32 -21.39
CA ALA A 267 14.92 0.10 -21.58
C ALA A 267 13.40 0.32 -21.69
N VAL A 268 12.84 1.19 -20.86
CA VAL A 268 11.40 1.54 -20.94
C VAL A 268 11.06 2.24 -22.26
N ASN A 269 11.96 3.08 -22.78
CA ASN A 269 11.71 3.78 -24.05
C ASN A 269 11.87 2.88 -25.28
N ASP A 270 12.69 1.82 -25.19
CA ASP A 270 13.05 0.99 -26.31
C ASP A 270 12.38 -0.41 -26.32
N CYS A 271 11.72 -0.81 -25.23
CA CYS A 271 10.99 -2.06 -25.17
C CYS A 271 9.84 -2.10 -26.19
N ASP A 272 9.51 -3.29 -26.68
CA ASP A 272 8.31 -3.52 -27.52
C ASP A 272 7.12 -4.07 -26.72
N LEU A 273 7.39 -4.55 -25.49
CA LEU A 273 6.38 -4.97 -24.52
C LEU A 273 6.77 -4.57 -23.11
N LEU A 274 5.94 -3.76 -22.46
CA LEU A 274 6.06 -3.38 -21.06
C LEU A 274 5.06 -4.15 -20.20
N ILE A 275 5.55 -5.00 -19.31
CA ILE A 275 4.73 -5.76 -18.36
C ILE A 275 4.77 -5.04 -17.02
N SER A 276 3.75 -4.25 -16.73
CA SER A 276 3.67 -3.44 -15.52
C SER A 276 2.88 -4.15 -14.44
N ILE A 277 3.45 -4.28 -13.24
CA ILE A 277 2.85 -4.98 -12.10
C ILE A 277 2.79 -4.06 -10.90
N GLY A 278 1.57 -3.69 -10.47
CA GLY A 278 1.33 -2.85 -9.29
C GLY A 278 1.91 -1.45 -9.38
N THR A 279 1.84 -0.81 -10.56
CA THR A 279 2.29 0.57 -10.78
C THR A 279 1.15 1.48 -11.20
N ARG A 280 1.19 2.73 -10.76
CA ARG A 280 0.16 3.74 -11.09
C ARG A 280 0.53 4.64 -12.27
N PHE A 281 1.69 4.48 -12.85
CA PHE A 281 2.21 5.32 -13.94
C PHE A 281 2.11 6.82 -13.62
N ASN A 282 2.63 7.23 -12.46
CA ASN A 282 2.66 8.63 -12.08
C ASN A 282 3.74 9.42 -12.85
N ASP A 283 3.66 10.74 -12.79
CA ASP A 283 4.55 11.67 -13.50
C ASP A 283 6.05 11.50 -13.14
N ARG A 284 6.37 10.97 -11.97
CA ARG A 284 7.76 10.73 -11.52
C ARG A 284 8.45 9.62 -12.31
N ILE A 285 7.68 8.67 -12.83
CA ILE A 285 8.20 7.57 -13.66
C ILE A 285 7.90 7.75 -15.14
N THR A 286 6.78 8.37 -15.51
CA THR A 286 6.40 8.54 -16.92
C THR A 286 7.02 9.80 -17.56
N GLY A 287 7.27 10.83 -16.78
CA GLY A 287 7.60 12.12 -17.32
C GLY A 287 6.48 12.59 -18.28
N LYS A 288 6.84 12.87 -19.55
CA LYS A 288 5.88 13.25 -20.58
C LYS A 288 5.13 12.01 -21.11
N LEU A 289 3.86 11.87 -20.76
CA LEU A 289 3.03 10.70 -21.09
C LEU A 289 3.05 10.32 -22.58
N GLY A 290 3.02 11.31 -23.50
CA GLY A 290 2.99 11.04 -24.94
C GLY A 290 4.27 10.44 -25.53
N THR A 291 5.33 10.31 -24.74
CA THR A 291 6.62 9.72 -25.16
C THR A 291 7.04 8.55 -24.29
N PHE A 292 6.27 8.22 -23.26
CA PHE A 292 6.56 7.10 -22.36
C PHE A 292 6.19 5.78 -23.01
N ALA A 293 7.18 4.91 -23.23
CA ALA A 293 7.00 3.59 -23.84
C ALA A 293 6.11 3.63 -25.11
N SER A 294 6.31 4.66 -25.96
CA SER A 294 5.40 4.99 -27.09
C SER A 294 5.27 3.87 -28.12
N ASP A 295 6.30 3.04 -28.27
CA ASP A 295 6.36 1.96 -29.25
C ASP A 295 6.04 0.60 -28.63
N ALA A 296 5.83 0.55 -27.32
CA ALA A 296 5.54 -0.69 -26.59
C ALA A 296 4.04 -0.97 -26.47
N LYS A 297 3.67 -2.25 -26.56
CA LYS A 297 2.40 -2.72 -26.01
C LYS A 297 2.51 -2.80 -24.49
N ILE A 298 1.38 -2.61 -23.79
CA ILE A 298 1.37 -2.57 -22.32
C ILE A 298 0.43 -3.64 -21.75
N ILE A 299 1.00 -4.53 -20.95
CA ILE A 299 0.27 -5.40 -20.02
C ILE A 299 0.27 -4.72 -18.67
N HIS A 300 -0.89 -4.54 -18.04
CA HIS A 300 -0.99 -3.91 -16.73
C HIS A 300 -1.72 -4.80 -15.73
N ILE A 301 -1.01 -5.24 -14.72
CA ILE A 301 -1.51 -6.04 -13.60
C ILE A 301 -1.69 -5.10 -12.41
N ASP A 302 -2.93 -4.90 -11.97
CA ASP A 302 -3.25 -4.08 -10.81
C ASP A 302 -4.56 -4.57 -10.15
N ILE A 303 -4.63 -4.46 -8.84
CA ILE A 303 -5.85 -4.79 -8.07
C ILE A 303 -6.89 -3.66 -8.15
N ASP A 304 -6.44 -2.42 -8.42
CA ASP A 304 -7.30 -1.25 -8.56
C ASP A 304 -7.78 -1.07 -10.00
N THR A 305 -9.04 -1.40 -10.24
CA THR A 305 -9.66 -1.20 -11.57
C THR A 305 -9.58 0.24 -12.07
N ALA A 306 -9.55 1.23 -11.16
CA ALA A 306 -9.44 2.63 -11.51
C ALA A 306 -8.04 3.06 -11.96
N ALA A 307 -7.01 2.25 -11.71
CA ALA A 307 -5.64 2.47 -12.18
C ALA A 307 -5.46 2.06 -13.64
N ILE A 308 -6.24 1.09 -14.12
CA ILE A 308 -6.14 0.53 -15.47
C ILE A 308 -6.49 1.59 -16.53
N SER A 309 -5.59 1.81 -17.48
CA SER A 309 -5.73 2.80 -18.58
C SER A 309 -5.98 4.23 -18.12
N LYS A 310 -5.64 4.57 -16.87
CA LYS A 310 -5.82 5.93 -16.35
C LYS A 310 -4.83 6.93 -16.93
N ASN A 311 -3.56 6.56 -16.99
CA ASN A 311 -2.46 7.44 -17.43
C ASN A 311 -1.83 6.96 -18.74
N VAL A 312 -1.78 5.66 -18.98
CA VAL A 312 -1.26 5.04 -20.21
C VAL A 312 -2.29 4.09 -20.78
N THR A 313 -2.36 3.98 -22.10
CA THR A 313 -3.26 3.01 -22.75
C THR A 313 -2.75 1.59 -22.54
N VAL A 314 -3.63 0.69 -22.11
CA VAL A 314 -3.30 -0.70 -21.78
C VAL A 314 -3.87 -1.64 -22.83
N ASP A 315 -3.03 -2.53 -23.40
CA ASP A 315 -3.44 -3.54 -24.39
C ASP A 315 -4.05 -4.77 -23.73
N VAL A 316 -3.48 -5.19 -22.59
CA VAL A 316 -3.98 -6.31 -21.80
C VAL A 316 -4.12 -5.93 -20.32
N PRO A 317 -5.35 -5.63 -19.88
CA PRO A 317 -5.63 -5.41 -18.46
C PRO A 317 -5.73 -6.74 -17.71
N LEU A 318 -5.05 -6.84 -16.58
CA LEU A 318 -5.11 -7.95 -15.64
C LEU A 318 -5.50 -7.41 -14.26
N VAL A 319 -6.81 -7.42 -14.00
CA VAL A 319 -7.33 -6.98 -12.69
C VAL A 319 -7.28 -8.14 -11.71
N GLY A 320 -6.50 -7.98 -10.64
CA GLY A 320 -6.34 -8.99 -9.59
C GLY A 320 -5.15 -8.73 -8.69
N ASP A 321 -4.96 -9.61 -7.74
CA ASP A 321 -3.80 -9.61 -6.85
C ASP A 321 -2.53 -9.92 -7.64
N ALA A 322 -1.46 -9.17 -7.40
CA ALA A 322 -0.21 -9.30 -8.14
C ALA A 322 0.45 -10.65 -7.90
N LYS A 323 0.43 -11.16 -6.66
CA LYS A 323 1.01 -12.48 -6.33
C LYS A 323 0.27 -13.61 -7.03
N GLU A 324 -1.07 -13.58 -7.00
CA GLU A 324 -1.89 -14.58 -7.70
C GLU A 324 -1.67 -14.52 -9.23
N ALA A 325 -1.55 -13.32 -9.80
CA ALA A 325 -1.28 -13.15 -11.23
C ALA A 325 0.09 -13.71 -11.62
N ILE A 326 1.13 -13.36 -10.88
CA ILE A 326 2.51 -13.83 -11.10
C ILE A 326 2.59 -15.36 -10.93
N ALA A 327 1.95 -15.93 -9.92
CA ALA A 327 1.92 -17.39 -9.71
C ALA A 327 1.27 -18.15 -10.88
N LEU A 328 0.16 -17.62 -11.44
CA LEU A 328 -0.46 -18.18 -12.63
C LEU A 328 0.43 -18.06 -13.87
N MET A 329 1.10 -16.93 -14.06
CA MET A 329 2.07 -16.75 -15.16
C MET A 329 3.25 -17.73 -15.03
N LEU A 330 3.77 -17.90 -13.82
CA LEU A 330 4.85 -18.83 -13.52
C LEU A 330 4.46 -20.29 -13.84
N SER A 331 3.27 -20.72 -13.46
CA SER A 331 2.78 -22.07 -13.74
C SER A 331 2.68 -22.41 -15.23
N ILE A 332 2.50 -21.38 -16.08
CA ILE A 332 2.53 -21.51 -17.53
C ILE A 332 4.00 -21.54 -18.00
N ALA A 333 4.81 -20.61 -17.51
CA ALA A 333 6.20 -20.45 -17.93
C ALA A 333 7.07 -21.69 -17.64
N GLU A 334 6.82 -22.41 -16.55
CA GLU A 334 7.54 -23.63 -16.18
C GLU A 334 7.39 -24.79 -17.20
N ASN A 335 6.42 -24.71 -18.10
CA ASN A 335 6.15 -25.71 -19.13
C ASN A 335 6.57 -25.28 -20.55
N GLU A 336 7.19 -24.11 -20.66
CA GLU A 336 7.58 -23.52 -21.95
C GLU A 336 9.08 -23.19 -21.97
N GLU A 337 9.65 -23.04 -23.15
CA GLU A 337 11.03 -22.58 -23.31
C GLU A 337 11.18 -21.09 -22.91
N PRO A 338 12.32 -20.66 -22.37
CA PRO A 338 12.57 -19.24 -22.05
C PRO A 338 12.44 -18.32 -23.27
N CYS A 339 12.13 -17.05 -23.03
CA CYS A 339 12.09 -16.06 -24.10
C CYS A 339 13.47 -15.87 -24.77
N LYS A 340 13.49 -15.66 -26.08
CA LYS A 340 14.71 -15.45 -26.86
C LYS A 340 15.07 -13.96 -26.85
N VAL A 341 15.77 -13.50 -25.81
CA VAL A 341 16.05 -12.08 -25.53
C VAL A 341 17.54 -11.73 -25.42
N ASP A 342 18.44 -12.60 -25.92
CA ASP A 342 19.90 -12.40 -25.76
C ASP A 342 20.38 -11.08 -26.34
N GLU A 343 19.91 -10.67 -27.53
CA GLU A 343 20.24 -9.38 -28.14
C GLU A 343 19.74 -8.19 -27.30
N TRP A 344 18.56 -8.36 -26.70
CA TRP A 344 17.96 -7.35 -25.82
C TRP A 344 18.77 -7.18 -24.53
N LEU A 345 19.15 -8.28 -23.88
CA LEU A 345 19.99 -8.26 -22.68
C LEU A 345 21.37 -7.67 -22.99
N SER A 346 22.00 -8.04 -24.12
CA SER A 346 23.26 -7.44 -24.53
C SER A 346 23.17 -5.92 -24.65
N ARG A 347 22.12 -5.41 -25.29
CA ARG A 347 21.89 -3.97 -25.43
C ARG A 347 21.66 -3.26 -24.08
N MET A 348 20.94 -3.88 -23.18
CA MET A 348 20.72 -3.33 -21.83
C MET A 348 22.01 -3.29 -21.02
N ASN A 349 22.87 -4.32 -21.15
CA ASN A 349 24.19 -4.34 -20.53
C ASN A 349 25.10 -3.24 -21.07
N GLU A 350 25.11 -2.98 -22.38
CA GLU A 350 25.83 -1.83 -22.97
C GLU A 350 25.40 -0.49 -22.35
N TRP A 351 24.11 -0.26 -22.15
CA TRP A 351 23.62 0.95 -21.47
C TRP A 351 24.03 1.01 -20.00
N HIS A 352 24.05 -0.13 -19.31
CA HIS A 352 24.48 -0.20 -17.91
C HIS A 352 25.96 0.17 -17.77
N GLU A 353 26.82 -0.29 -18.69
CA GLU A 353 28.24 0.00 -18.72
C GLU A 353 28.55 1.46 -19.17
N GLN A 354 27.75 2.02 -20.09
CA GLN A 354 27.95 3.40 -20.58
C GLN A 354 27.78 4.46 -19.50
N LYS A 355 26.82 4.27 -18.59
CA LYS A 355 26.52 5.23 -17.51
C LYS A 355 26.22 4.49 -16.20
N PRO A 356 27.23 3.88 -15.56
CA PRO A 356 27.05 3.27 -14.26
C PRO A 356 26.73 4.36 -13.21
N LEU A 357 25.95 3.98 -12.19
CA LEU A 357 25.76 4.83 -11.01
C LEU A 357 27.06 4.83 -10.20
N VAL A 358 27.94 5.76 -10.52
CA VAL A 358 29.18 5.98 -9.76
C VAL A 358 29.01 7.21 -8.89
N MET A 359 29.16 7.06 -7.58
CA MET A 359 29.29 8.18 -6.67
C MET A 359 30.78 8.47 -6.47
N GLU A 360 31.19 9.73 -6.72
CA GLU A 360 32.56 10.17 -6.46
C GLU A 360 32.88 10.02 -4.97
N GLU A 361 34.01 9.40 -4.67
CA GLU A 361 34.56 9.41 -3.33
C GLU A 361 35.02 10.82 -2.98
N LYS A 362 34.57 11.34 -1.83
CA LYS A 362 34.95 12.65 -1.33
C LYS A 362 35.65 12.51 0.02
N GLU A 363 36.53 13.47 0.35
CA GLU A 363 37.19 13.53 1.67
C GLU A 363 36.21 13.61 2.86
N LYS A 364 34.96 14.05 2.61
CA LYS A 364 33.89 14.13 3.60
C LYS A 364 32.94 12.95 3.47
N LEU A 365 32.37 12.53 4.60
CA LEU A 365 31.37 11.49 4.65
C LEU A 365 30.23 11.76 3.66
N VAL A 366 29.97 10.80 2.77
CA VAL A 366 28.87 10.83 1.79
C VAL A 366 27.83 9.75 2.09
N PRO A 367 26.57 9.92 1.65
CA PRO A 367 25.50 8.93 1.94
C PRO A 367 25.85 7.50 1.54
N LYS A 368 26.56 7.31 0.42
CA LYS A 368 27.01 5.97 -0.03
C LYS A 368 27.83 5.26 1.03
N GLN A 369 28.82 5.95 1.62
CA GLN A 369 29.69 5.33 2.65
C GLN A 369 28.90 4.88 3.89
N VAL A 370 27.86 5.63 4.25
CA VAL A 370 26.94 5.24 5.35
C VAL A 370 26.17 3.97 5.00
N ILE A 371 25.61 3.91 3.79
CA ILE A 371 24.85 2.75 3.33
C ILE A 371 25.77 1.52 3.19
N ASP A 372 26.94 1.70 2.60
CA ASP A 372 27.94 0.62 2.48
C ASP A 372 28.33 0.05 3.85
N ALA A 373 28.62 0.92 4.83
CA ALA A 373 28.95 0.50 6.19
C ALA A 373 27.77 -0.23 6.88
N ILE A 374 26.52 0.17 6.63
CA ILE A 374 25.35 -0.53 7.13
C ILE A 374 25.25 -1.92 6.50
N ASN A 375 25.41 -2.02 5.16
CA ASN A 375 25.36 -3.29 4.46
C ASN A 375 26.51 -4.25 4.85
N GLU A 376 27.70 -3.72 5.23
CA GLU A 376 28.80 -4.51 5.76
C GLU A 376 28.53 -5.01 7.19
N TYR A 377 27.76 -4.25 7.98
CA TYR A 377 27.48 -4.58 9.39
C TYR A 377 26.34 -5.57 9.55
N PHE A 378 25.36 -5.56 8.66
CA PHE A 378 24.20 -6.45 8.71
C PHE A 378 24.32 -7.55 7.66
N ASP A 379 23.96 -8.79 8.03
CA ASP A 379 24.00 -9.96 7.14
C ASP A 379 22.93 -9.87 6.02
N GLU A 380 21.88 -9.08 6.22
CA GLU A 380 20.84 -8.83 5.23
C GLU A 380 21.04 -7.44 4.57
N PRO A 381 21.23 -7.37 3.25
CA PRO A 381 21.42 -6.10 2.54
C PRO A 381 20.14 -5.26 2.57
N ILE A 382 20.30 -3.95 2.74
CA ILE A 382 19.23 -2.96 2.77
C ILE A 382 18.80 -2.59 1.35
#